data_030fa8676761f3d4304b06890da93213
#
_entry.id   030fa8676761f3d4304b06890da93213
#
_cell.length_a   1.000
_cell.length_b   1.000
_cell.length_c   1.000
_cell.angle_alpha   90.00
_cell.angle_beta   90.00
_cell.angle_gamma   90.00
#
_symmetry.space_group_name_H-M   'P 1'
#
loop_
_entity.id
_entity.type
_entity.pdbx_description
1 polymer ?
#
loop_
_entity_poly.entity_id
_entity_poly.type
_entity_poly.pdbx_seq_one_letter_code
_entity_poly.pdbx_strand_id
1 'polypeptide(L)'
;MVECFEKDNIVALATTDGDMPSVRNVNAYYEEGAFYVITYARSNKMKQIEKNPKVAISGDWFTAHGKGINLGWFGKDENKWIAEKLKVAFASWIHNGHNNFADENTCILQIQLKEGVLFSRGKRYHIDFTI
;
A
#
# COMPACT_ATOMS: atom_id res chain seq x y z
N MET A 1 11.59 -4.07 -13.51
CA MET A 1 10.57 -3.30 -12.74
C MET A 1 10.22 -3.96 -11.41
N VAL A 2 10.01 -5.27 -11.41
CA VAL A 2 9.66 -6.01 -10.18
C VAL A 2 10.71 -5.83 -9.08
N GLU A 3 11.99 -5.88 -9.43
CA GLU A 3 13.09 -5.71 -8.48
C GLU A 3 13.03 -4.40 -7.70
N CYS A 4 12.51 -3.33 -8.30
CA CYS A 4 12.42 -2.03 -7.66
C CYS A 4 11.36 -2.00 -6.56
N PHE A 5 10.37 -2.89 -6.63
CA PHE A 5 9.21 -2.89 -5.73
C PHE A 5 9.19 -4.03 -4.72
N GLU A 6 10.06 -5.03 -4.85
CA GLU A 6 10.02 -6.27 -4.04
C GLU A 6 10.36 -6.09 -2.57
N LYS A 7 10.76 -4.92 -2.16
CA LYS A 7 11.16 -4.65 -0.77
C LYS A 7 10.35 -3.48 -0.22
N ASP A 8 10.64 -3.12 1.02
CA ASP A 8 10.02 -1.97 1.66
C ASP A 8 10.27 -0.70 0.84
N ASN A 9 9.21 -0.10 0.36
CA ASN A 9 9.24 1.16 -0.38
C ASN A 9 8.47 2.21 0.41
N ILE A 10 9.03 3.41 0.51
CA ILE A 10 8.30 4.55 1.06
C ILE A 10 7.63 5.25 -0.10
N VAL A 11 6.30 5.29 -0.08
CA VAL A 11 5.51 5.93 -1.13
C VAL A 11 4.54 6.95 -0.52
N ALA A 12 4.22 7.98 -1.28
CA ALA A 12 3.15 8.90 -0.91
C ALA A 12 1.81 8.28 -1.32
N LEU A 13 0.91 8.16 -0.38
CA LEU A 13 -0.43 7.62 -0.60
C LEU A 13 -1.46 8.73 -0.46
N ALA A 14 -2.17 9.01 -1.53
CA ALA A 14 -3.26 9.98 -1.53
C ALA A 14 -4.61 9.26 -1.46
N THR A 15 -5.45 9.72 -0.55
CA THR A 15 -6.81 9.21 -0.35
C THR A 15 -7.78 10.38 -0.28
N THR A 16 -9.06 10.10 -0.48
CA THR A 16 -10.09 11.13 -0.38
C THR A 16 -11.40 10.51 0.10
N ASP A 17 -12.23 11.30 0.78
CA ASP A 17 -13.59 10.90 1.10
C ASP A 17 -14.59 11.33 0.00
N GLY A 18 -14.07 11.90 -1.09
CA GLY A 18 -14.85 12.48 -2.18
C GLY A 18 -14.87 14.01 -2.16
N ASP A 19 -14.47 14.61 -1.06
CA ASP A 19 -14.47 16.06 -0.88
C ASP A 19 -13.07 16.57 -0.51
N MET A 20 -12.44 15.97 0.50
CA MET A 20 -11.14 16.42 1.01
C MET A 20 -10.06 15.38 0.68
N PRO A 21 -9.08 15.73 -0.16
CA PRO A 21 -7.93 14.84 -0.38
C PRO A 21 -6.93 14.95 0.77
N SER A 22 -6.25 13.83 1.06
CA SER A 22 -5.19 13.77 2.05
C SER A 22 -4.02 12.97 1.49
N VAL A 23 -2.80 13.32 1.86
CA VAL A 23 -1.62 12.59 1.43
C VAL A 23 -0.67 12.36 2.61
N ARG A 24 -0.05 11.20 2.67
CA ARG A 24 0.95 10.83 3.68
C ARG A 24 1.92 9.81 3.10
N ASN A 25 3.07 9.67 3.73
CA ASN A 25 4.03 8.64 3.35
C ASN A 25 3.71 7.35 4.09
N VAL A 26 3.82 6.23 3.40
CA VAL A 26 3.61 4.90 3.98
C VAL A 26 4.71 3.96 3.49
N ASN A 27 5.02 2.95 4.31
CA ASN A 27 5.88 1.85 3.87
C ASN A 27 4.99 0.83 3.14
N ALA A 28 5.40 0.46 1.94
CA ALA A 28 4.60 -0.40 1.08
C ALA A 28 5.45 -1.52 0.48
N TYR A 29 4.86 -2.69 0.34
CA TYR A 29 5.44 -3.85 -0.31
C TYR A 29 4.67 -4.17 -1.59
N TYR A 30 5.39 -4.29 -2.70
CA TYR A 30 4.78 -4.57 -4.00
C TYR A 30 4.78 -6.07 -4.30
N GLU A 31 3.66 -6.59 -4.77
CA GLU A 31 3.57 -7.94 -5.33
C GLU A 31 2.44 -8.01 -6.35
N GLU A 32 2.75 -8.46 -7.55
CA GLU A 32 1.78 -8.76 -8.61
C GLU A 32 0.72 -7.69 -8.88
N GLY A 33 1.18 -6.44 -9.04
CA GLY A 33 0.28 -5.35 -9.40
C GLY A 33 -0.42 -4.69 -8.23
N ALA A 34 0.01 -4.98 -7.00
CA ALA A 34 -0.56 -4.37 -5.81
C ALA A 34 0.52 -3.98 -4.82
N PHE A 35 0.27 -2.91 -4.07
CA PHE A 35 1.04 -2.57 -2.88
C PHE A 35 0.28 -2.98 -1.63
N TYR A 36 1.02 -3.38 -0.61
CA TYR A 36 0.47 -3.81 0.68
C TYR A 36 1.06 -2.97 1.79
N VAL A 37 0.22 -2.47 2.66
CA VAL A 37 0.57 -1.56 3.75
C VAL A 37 -0.02 -2.09 5.06
N ILE A 38 0.77 -2.08 6.14
CA ILE A 38 0.27 -2.37 7.48
C ILE A 38 -0.22 -1.05 8.06
N THR A 39 -1.46 -1.01 8.48
CA THR A 39 -2.07 0.23 8.97
C THR A 39 -3.10 -0.05 10.07
N TYR A 40 -3.52 1.02 10.73
CA TYR A 40 -4.55 0.95 11.76
C TYR A 40 -5.93 1.16 11.13
N ALA A 41 -6.87 0.24 11.39
CA ALA A 41 -8.19 0.26 10.76
C ALA A 41 -8.99 1.54 11.01
N ARG A 42 -8.74 2.22 12.12
CA ARG A 42 -9.42 3.45 12.48
C ARG A 42 -8.69 4.72 12.05
N SER A 43 -7.59 4.57 11.29
CA SER A 43 -6.84 5.73 10.79
C SER A 43 -7.69 6.54 9.80
N ASN A 44 -7.32 7.81 9.62
CA ASN A 44 -8.03 8.68 8.70
C ASN A 44 -8.03 8.15 7.26
N LYS A 45 -6.88 7.61 6.81
CA LYS A 45 -6.79 7.04 5.46
C LYS A 45 -7.76 5.89 5.26
N MET A 46 -7.93 5.02 6.27
CA MET A 46 -8.84 3.88 6.16
C MET A 46 -10.30 4.32 6.16
N LYS A 47 -10.63 5.36 6.93
CA LYS A 47 -11.98 5.94 6.91
C LYS A 47 -12.30 6.55 5.55
N GLN A 48 -11.34 7.22 4.93
CA GLN A 48 -11.51 7.81 3.60
C GLN A 48 -11.67 6.73 2.53
N ILE A 49 -10.86 5.67 2.59
CA ILE A 49 -10.92 4.54 1.64
C ILE A 49 -12.26 3.80 1.75
N GLU A 50 -12.81 3.68 2.96
CA GLU A 50 -14.12 3.07 3.15
C GLU A 50 -15.21 3.84 2.39
N LYS A 51 -15.14 5.16 2.40
CA LYS A 51 -16.08 6.02 1.67
C LYS A 51 -15.78 6.08 0.18
N ASN A 52 -14.50 6.13 -0.18
CA ASN A 52 -14.07 6.22 -1.56
C ASN A 52 -12.79 5.41 -1.75
N PRO A 53 -12.86 4.24 -2.39
CA PRO A 53 -11.71 3.36 -2.54
C PRO A 53 -10.67 3.84 -3.55
N LYS A 54 -10.94 4.89 -4.31
CA LYS A 54 -9.97 5.42 -5.28
C LYS A 54 -8.78 6.04 -4.56
N VAL A 55 -7.58 5.61 -4.91
CA VAL A 55 -6.34 6.09 -4.31
C VAL A 55 -5.30 6.37 -5.39
N ALA A 56 -4.30 7.19 -5.04
CA ALA A 56 -3.14 7.42 -5.89
C ALA A 56 -1.89 7.24 -5.05
N ILE A 57 -0.82 6.77 -5.70
CA ILE A 57 0.48 6.62 -5.05
C ILE A 57 1.57 7.24 -5.90
N SER A 58 2.63 7.69 -5.25
CA SER A 58 3.79 8.26 -5.93
C SER A 58 5.06 7.91 -5.16
N GLY A 59 6.07 7.47 -5.87
CA GLY A 59 7.43 7.28 -5.36
C GLY A 59 8.40 8.14 -6.15
N ASP A 60 9.70 7.94 -5.93
CA ASP A 60 10.73 8.76 -6.56
C ASP A 60 10.76 8.66 -8.09
N TRP A 61 10.29 7.54 -8.63
CA TRP A 61 10.43 7.25 -10.05
C TRP A 61 9.13 6.72 -10.68
N PHE A 62 8.03 6.78 -9.95
CA PHE A 62 6.73 6.34 -10.49
C PHE A 62 5.59 7.11 -9.85
N THR A 63 4.45 7.12 -10.54
CA THR A 63 3.16 7.54 -10.02
C THR A 63 2.10 6.60 -10.58
N ALA A 64 1.11 6.27 -9.76
CA ALA A 64 0.06 5.34 -10.18
C ALA A 64 -1.22 5.64 -9.41
N HIS A 65 -2.33 5.10 -9.90
CA HIS A 65 -3.58 5.12 -9.17
C HIS A 65 -4.25 3.75 -9.18
N GLY A 66 -5.15 3.53 -8.27
CA GLY A 66 -5.79 2.25 -8.11
C GLY A 66 -6.93 2.30 -7.10
N LYS A 67 -7.14 1.15 -6.48
CA LYS A 67 -8.23 0.94 -5.53
C LYS A 67 -7.68 0.41 -4.22
N GLY A 68 -8.05 1.06 -3.11
CA GLY A 68 -7.71 0.60 -1.76
C GLY A 68 -8.72 -0.41 -1.25
N ILE A 69 -8.24 -1.52 -0.72
CA ILE A 69 -9.08 -2.59 -0.17
C ILE A 69 -8.55 -2.95 1.21
N ASN A 70 -9.43 -2.91 2.21
CA ASN A 70 -9.09 -3.35 3.56
C ASN A 70 -9.20 -4.89 3.60
N LEU A 71 -8.04 -5.57 3.72
CA LEU A 71 -8.00 -7.03 3.83
C LEU A 71 -8.34 -7.53 5.23
N GLY A 72 -8.49 -6.63 6.19
CA GLY A 72 -8.81 -6.98 7.56
C GLY A 72 -7.58 -7.21 8.44
N TRP A 73 -7.78 -7.84 9.57
CA TRP A 73 -6.76 -8.03 10.59
C TRP A 73 -5.50 -8.72 10.03
N PHE A 74 -4.33 -8.20 10.44
CA PHE A 74 -3.02 -8.74 10.05
C PHE A 74 -2.87 -10.23 10.41
N GLY A 75 -3.41 -10.65 11.55
CA GLY A 75 -3.34 -12.03 12.03
C GLY A 75 -4.40 -12.97 11.47
N LYS A 76 -5.26 -12.51 10.57
CA LYS A 76 -6.32 -13.32 9.99
C LYS A 76 -5.75 -14.43 9.11
N ASP A 77 -6.31 -15.64 9.20
CA ASP A 77 -5.79 -16.80 8.44
C ASP A 77 -5.72 -16.55 6.93
N GLU A 78 -6.72 -15.89 6.37
CA GLU A 78 -6.77 -15.55 4.95
C GLU A 78 -5.66 -14.59 4.52
N ASN A 79 -5.09 -13.86 5.48
CA ASN A 79 -4.01 -12.89 5.23
C ASN A 79 -2.62 -13.47 5.51
N LYS A 80 -2.54 -14.73 5.94
CA LYS A 80 -1.27 -15.34 6.34
C LYS A 80 -0.21 -15.27 5.24
N TRP A 81 -0.61 -15.52 4.00
CA TRP A 81 0.31 -15.51 2.86
C TRP A 81 1.01 -14.17 2.66
N ILE A 82 0.27 -13.08 2.83
CA ILE A 82 0.85 -11.73 2.66
C ILE A 82 1.51 -11.27 3.96
N ALA A 83 0.97 -11.63 5.11
CA ALA A 83 1.54 -11.26 6.40
C ALA A 83 2.97 -11.77 6.56
N GLU A 84 3.25 -13.00 6.14
CA GLU A 84 4.61 -13.57 6.17
C GLU A 84 5.57 -12.76 5.29
N LYS A 85 5.12 -12.34 4.11
CA LYS A 85 5.93 -11.53 3.20
C LYS A 85 6.19 -10.14 3.76
N LEU A 86 5.20 -9.53 4.40
CA LEU A 86 5.34 -8.23 5.03
C LEU A 86 6.32 -8.26 6.21
N LYS A 87 6.32 -9.35 6.99
CA LYS A 87 7.28 -9.52 8.08
C LYS A 87 8.72 -9.51 7.55
N VAL A 88 8.95 -10.12 6.40
CA VAL A 88 10.28 -10.13 5.76
C VAL A 88 10.61 -8.77 5.18
N ALA A 89 9.71 -8.18 4.39
CA ALA A 89 9.96 -6.91 3.73
C ALA A 89 10.19 -5.77 4.71
N PHE A 90 9.47 -5.78 5.83
CA PHE A 90 9.53 -4.72 6.84
C PHE A 90 10.37 -5.10 8.07
N ALA A 91 11.24 -6.10 7.93
CA ALA A 91 12.01 -6.63 9.05
C ALA A 91 12.84 -5.59 9.80
N SER A 92 13.29 -4.53 9.12
CA SER A 92 14.10 -3.49 9.74
C SER A 92 13.34 -2.65 10.78
N TRP A 93 12.02 -2.61 10.74
CA TRP A 93 11.24 -1.77 11.65
C TRP A 93 9.99 -2.44 12.23
N ILE A 94 9.56 -3.59 11.70
CA ILE A 94 8.28 -4.21 12.07
C ILE A 94 8.19 -4.58 13.55
N HIS A 95 9.33 -4.84 14.18
CA HIS A 95 9.40 -5.26 15.60
C HIS A 95 9.86 -4.14 16.53
N ASN A 96 9.80 -2.88 16.10
CA ASN A 96 10.27 -1.76 16.91
C ASN A 96 9.30 -1.29 18.01
N GLY A 97 8.19 -2.02 18.21
CA GLY A 97 7.22 -1.73 19.26
C GLY A 97 6.05 -0.86 18.85
N HIS A 98 6.02 -0.38 17.60
CA HIS A 98 4.94 0.47 17.11
C HIS A 98 3.78 -0.32 16.50
N ASN A 99 3.96 -1.62 16.28
CA ASN A 99 2.94 -2.47 15.69
C ASN A 99 2.52 -3.55 16.70
N ASN A 100 1.23 -3.62 16.99
CA ASN A 100 0.67 -4.66 17.82
C ASN A 100 -0.20 -5.57 16.95
N PHE A 101 0.35 -6.71 16.56
CA PHE A 101 -0.34 -7.65 15.67
C PHE A 101 -1.46 -8.43 16.36
N ALA A 102 -1.54 -8.37 17.67
CA ALA A 102 -2.67 -8.94 18.41
C ALA A 102 -3.90 -8.02 18.37
N ASP A 103 -3.72 -6.74 18.09
CA ASP A 103 -4.81 -5.78 17.97
C ASP A 103 -5.54 -6.02 16.64
N GLU A 104 -6.83 -6.35 16.72
CA GLU A 104 -7.67 -6.59 15.54
C GLU A 104 -7.80 -5.38 14.62
N ASN A 105 -7.46 -4.18 15.09
CA ASN A 105 -7.44 -2.98 14.28
C ASN A 105 -6.13 -2.79 13.50
N THR A 106 -5.12 -3.64 13.74
CA THR A 106 -3.91 -3.68 12.90
C THR A 106 -4.24 -4.50 11.67
N CYS A 107 -4.42 -3.83 10.55
CA CYS A 107 -4.92 -4.45 9.33
C CYS A 107 -3.96 -4.27 8.16
N ILE A 108 -4.24 -5.00 7.08
CA ILE A 108 -3.49 -4.90 5.83
C ILE A 108 -4.34 -4.14 4.82
N LEU A 109 -3.78 -3.07 4.28
CA LEU A 109 -4.38 -2.33 3.17
C LEU A 109 -3.74 -2.83 1.87
N GLN A 110 -4.56 -3.32 0.96
CA GLN A 110 -4.13 -3.67 -0.39
C GLN A 110 -4.47 -2.51 -1.32
N ILE A 111 -3.48 -2.07 -2.09
CA ILE A 111 -3.67 -1.05 -3.11
C ILE A 111 -3.54 -1.75 -4.46
N GLN A 112 -4.67 -2.07 -5.08
CA GLN A 112 -4.68 -2.69 -6.40
C GLN A 112 -4.45 -1.61 -7.44
N LEU A 113 -3.32 -1.69 -8.14
CA LEU A 113 -2.96 -0.71 -9.16
C LEU A 113 -3.77 -0.95 -10.43
N LYS A 114 -4.18 0.14 -11.06
CA LYS A 114 -4.88 0.09 -12.35
C LYS A 114 -3.98 0.58 -13.46
N GLU A 115 -3.44 1.78 -13.33
CA GLU A 115 -2.51 2.31 -14.30
C GLU A 115 -1.53 3.26 -13.63
N GLY A 116 -0.40 3.47 -14.27
CA GLY A 116 0.61 4.35 -13.74
C GLY A 116 1.62 4.77 -14.77
N VAL A 117 2.55 5.61 -14.35
CA VAL A 117 3.66 6.10 -15.16
C VAL A 117 4.96 5.80 -14.41
N LEU A 118 5.87 5.16 -15.10
CA LEU A 118 7.20 4.84 -14.61
C LEU A 118 8.20 5.78 -15.28
N PHE A 119 9.10 6.36 -14.50
CA PHE A 119 10.21 7.16 -15.01
C PHE A 119 11.51 6.38 -14.81
N SER A 120 12.20 6.07 -15.91
CA SER A 120 13.45 5.33 -15.84
C SER A 120 14.40 5.81 -16.93
N ARG A 121 15.63 6.12 -16.53
CA ARG A 121 16.69 6.56 -17.46
C ARG A 121 16.26 7.71 -18.37
N GLY A 122 15.53 8.67 -17.81
CA GLY A 122 15.03 9.83 -18.56
C GLY A 122 13.85 9.53 -19.47
N LYS A 123 13.31 8.33 -19.43
CA LYS A 123 12.15 7.94 -20.23
C LYS A 123 10.92 7.75 -19.35
N ARG A 124 9.76 7.95 -19.97
CA ARG A 124 8.45 7.82 -19.34
C ARG A 124 7.73 6.61 -19.93
N TYR A 125 7.26 5.70 -19.08
CA TYR A 125 6.53 4.50 -19.49
C TYR A 125 5.16 4.49 -18.85
N HIS A 126 4.13 4.33 -19.68
CA HIS A 126 2.77 4.11 -19.19
C HIS A 126 2.58 2.62 -18.93
N ILE A 127 2.03 2.26 -17.76
CA ILE A 127 1.80 0.87 -17.37
C ILE A 127 0.33 0.70 -17.03
N ASP A 128 -0.28 -0.34 -17.62
CA ASP A 128 -1.64 -0.76 -17.30
C ASP A 128 -1.57 -2.08 -16.52
N PHE A 129 -1.96 -2.02 -15.25
CA PHE A 129 -1.91 -3.18 -14.37
C PHE A 129 -3.17 -4.05 -14.44
N THR A 130 -4.17 -3.65 -15.19
CA THR A 130 -5.43 -4.39 -15.30
C THR A 130 -5.40 -5.47 -16.38
N ILE A 131 -4.34 -5.54 -17.14
CA ILE A 131 -4.17 -6.53 -18.22
C ILE A 131 -3.69 -7.86 -17.65
#